data_dfef3562633bc3908d362618e37d5cd5
#
_entry.id   dfef3562633bc3908d362618e37d5cd5
#
_cell.length_a   1.000
_cell.length_b   1.000
_cell.length_c   1.000
_cell.angle_alpha   90.00
_cell.angle_beta   90.00
_cell.angle_gamma   90.00
#
_symmetry.space_group_name_H-M   'P 1'
#
loop_
_entity.id
_entity.type
_entity.pdbx_description
1 polymer ?
#
loop_
_entity_poly.entity_id
_entity_poly.type
_entity_poly.pdbx_seq_one_letter_code
_entity_poly.pdbx_strand_id
1 'polypeptide(L)'
;MKRIAYVVSVLCLILLLAACEKKDDGVLHLGLNATIVEIDASDHILYVADLGSSEVFGGRCAIDCNDLIQDDEIIYVKYETHELSIIQFSDLVVGDAVIINAYEKNLNAADASPLVVEQIQLATQRLGQADNEE
;
A
#
# COMPACT_ATOMS: atom_id res chain seq x y z
N MET A 1 37.87 37.05 10.05
CA MET A 1 37.63 36.05 9.03
C MET A 1 37.29 34.67 9.57
N LYS A 2 37.93 34.20 10.65
CA LYS A 2 37.61 32.91 11.24
C LYS A 2 36.17 32.83 11.78
N ARG A 3 35.62 33.94 12.31
CA ARG A 3 34.26 33.99 12.87
C ARG A 3 33.18 33.78 11.78
N ILE A 4 33.41 34.32 10.58
CA ILE A 4 32.47 34.19 9.46
C ILE A 4 32.44 32.76 8.96
N ALA A 5 33.59 32.07 8.93
CA ALA A 5 33.69 30.68 8.53
C ALA A 5 32.91 29.75 9.48
N TYR A 6 32.97 30.01 10.78
CA TYR A 6 32.21 29.24 11.77
C TYR A 6 30.70 29.47 11.64
N VAL A 7 30.27 30.71 11.43
CA VAL A 7 28.86 31.02 11.25
C VAL A 7 28.29 30.35 10.01
N VAL A 8 29.02 30.39 8.90
CA VAL A 8 28.60 29.72 7.65
C VAL A 8 28.56 28.20 7.82
N SER A 9 29.55 27.65 8.53
CA SER A 9 29.58 26.20 8.79
C SER A 9 28.39 25.75 9.65
N VAL A 10 28.06 26.48 10.69
CA VAL A 10 26.91 26.18 11.56
C VAL A 10 25.60 26.34 10.80
N LEU A 11 25.49 27.37 9.96
CA LEU A 11 24.31 27.59 9.14
C LEU A 11 24.09 26.47 8.13
N CYS A 12 25.18 26.00 7.48
CA CYS A 12 25.11 24.85 6.57
C CYS A 12 24.69 23.58 7.29
N LEU A 13 25.14 23.36 8.51
CA LEU A 13 24.78 22.20 9.32
C LEU A 13 23.29 22.20 9.68
N ILE A 14 22.76 23.38 10.04
CA ILE A 14 21.33 23.54 10.34
C ILE A 14 20.49 23.27 9.09
N LEU A 15 20.91 23.75 7.94
CA LEU A 15 20.22 23.52 6.67
C LEU A 15 20.22 22.02 6.29
N LEU A 16 21.31 21.33 6.56
CA LEU A 16 21.39 19.88 6.33
C LEU A 16 20.44 19.10 7.25
N LEU A 17 20.32 19.51 8.49
CA LEU A 17 19.38 18.89 9.43
C LEU A 17 17.93 19.15 9.02
N ALA A 18 17.60 20.36 8.57
CA ALA A 18 16.28 20.69 8.07
C ALA A 18 15.93 19.92 6.79
N ALA A 19 16.92 19.68 5.92
CA ALA A 19 16.73 18.91 4.70
C ALA A 19 16.50 17.41 4.98
N CYS A 20 16.89 16.93 6.16
CA CYS A 20 16.67 15.56 6.59
C CYS A 20 15.31 15.34 7.25
N GLU A 21 14.55 16.38 7.51
CA GLU A 21 13.18 16.25 7.98
C GLU A 21 12.31 15.76 6.83
N LYS A 22 12.00 14.49 6.85
CA LYS A 22 11.08 13.89 5.90
C LYS A 22 9.69 14.46 6.12
N LYS A 23 8.93 14.59 5.05
CA LYS A 23 7.49 14.81 5.16
C LYS A 23 6.93 13.81 6.15
N ASP A 24 6.21 14.28 7.14
CA ASP A 24 5.56 13.43 8.10
C ASP A 24 4.33 12.80 7.46
N ASP A 25 4.53 11.69 6.76
CA ASP A 25 3.45 10.90 6.18
C ASP A 25 2.78 10.01 7.23
N GLY A 26 3.25 10.08 8.48
CA GLY A 26 2.73 9.27 9.56
C GLY A 26 3.31 7.86 9.56
N VAL A 27 2.67 6.99 10.34
CA VAL A 27 3.09 5.61 10.49
C VAL A 27 2.57 4.79 9.30
N LEU A 28 3.45 3.99 8.71
CA LEU A 28 3.08 3.03 7.69
C LEU A 28 2.64 1.72 8.36
N HIS A 29 1.39 1.34 8.14
CA HIS A 29 0.88 0.06 8.60
C HIS A 29 1.09 -0.99 7.53
N LEU A 30 1.78 -2.06 7.88
CA LEU A 30 2.07 -3.18 7.01
C LEU A 30 1.22 -4.39 7.40
N GLY A 31 0.80 -5.14 6.39
CA GLY A 31 0.17 -6.43 6.64
C GLY A 31 -1.28 -6.34 7.13
N LEU A 32 -2.03 -5.34 6.70
CA LEU A 32 -3.45 -5.24 7.00
C LEU A 32 -4.24 -6.25 6.16
N ASN A 33 -4.91 -7.18 6.81
CA ASN A 33 -5.63 -8.26 6.13
C ASN A 33 -7.05 -7.84 5.79
N ALA A 34 -7.47 -8.14 4.57
CA ALA A 34 -8.81 -7.82 4.09
C ALA A 34 -9.28 -8.84 3.06
N THR A 35 -10.59 -8.82 2.79
CA THR A 35 -11.21 -9.64 1.75
C THR A 35 -11.86 -8.71 0.73
N ILE A 36 -11.69 -9.01 -0.55
CA ILE A 36 -12.35 -8.27 -1.63
C ILE A 36 -13.83 -8.66 -1.66
N VAL A 37 -14.72 -7.68 -1.49
CA VAL A 37 -16.17 -7.91 -1.49
C VAL A 37 -16.85 -7.40 -2.75
N GLU A 38 -16.22 -6.46 -3.47
CA GLU A 38 -16.74 -5.93 -4.73
C GLU A 38 -15.58 -5.33 -5.54
N ILE A 39 -15.71 -5.32 -6.86
CA ILE A 39 -14.72 -4.73 -7.76
C ILE A 39 -15.42 -3.85 -8.77
N ASP A 40 -15.00 -2.58 -8.86
CA ASP A 40 -15.38 -1.66 -9.93
C ASP A 40 -14.25 -1.62 -10.95
N ALA A 41 -14.40 -2.40 -12.01
CA ALA A 41 -13.36 -2.53 -13.03
C ALA A 41 -13.19 -1.27 -13.88
N SER A 42 -14.24 -0.46 -14.02
CA SER A 42 -14.17 0.75 -14.85
C SER A 42 -13.41 1.87 -14.18
N ASP A 43 -13.55 2.02 -12.86
CA ASP A 43 -12.89 3.06 -12.08
C ASP A 43 -11.66 2.55 -11.33
N HIS A 44 -11.36 1.26 -11.41
CA HIS A 44 -10.26 0.58 -10.70
C HIS A 44 -10.35 0.76 -9.19
N ILE A 45 -11.54 0.51 -8.66
CA ILE A 45 -11.80 0.58 -7.23
C ILE A 45 -12.07 -0.81 -6.68
N LEU A 46 -11.38 -1.17 -5.60
CA LEU A 46 -11.67 -2.37 -4.83
C LEU A 46 -12.49 -1.99 -3.61
N TYR A 47 -13.50 -2.78 -3.32
CA TYR A 47 -14.20 -2.70 -2.05
C TYR A 47 -13.76 -3.89 -1.20
N VAL A 48 -13.23 -3.59 -0.02
CA VAL A 48 -12.69 -4.61 0.88
C VAL A 48 -13.39 -4.54 2.24
N ALA A 49 -13.38 -5.66 2.92
CA ALA A 49 -13.86 -5.79 4.29
C ALA A 49 -12.74 -6.35 5.16
N ASP A 50 -12.80 -6.06 6.45
CA ASP A 50 -11.84 -6.62 7.40
C ASP A 50 -11.85 -8.13 7.38
N LEU A 51 -10.67 -8.74 7.52
CA LEU A 51 -10.50 -10.17 7.62
C LEU A 51 -9.90 -10.50 8.99
N GLY A 52 -10.50 -11.45 9.68
CA GLY A 52 -10.08 -11.85 11.00
C GLY A 52 -10.49 -10.84 12.06
N SER A 53 -9.59 -10.51 12.97
CA SER A 53 -9.84 -9.59 14.08
C SER A 53 -9.51 -8.13 13.79
N SER A 54 -9.16 -7.82 12.54
CA SER A 54 -8.85 -6.45 12.11
C SER A 54 -10.12 -5.59 12.13
N GLU A 55 -9.98 -4.33 12.54
CA GLU A 55 -11.09 -3.36 12.56
C GLU A 55 -10.71 -2.07 11.82
N VAL A 56 -10.03 -2.21 10.69
CA VAL A 56 -9.50 -1.07 9.93
C VAL A 56 -10.45 -0.62 8.82
N PHE A 57 -11.01 -1.58 8.08
CA PHE A 57 -11.79 -1.29 6.86
C PHE A 57 -13.29 -1.40 7.07
N GLY A 58 -13.72 -2.05 8.16
CA GLY A 58 -15.14 -2.32 8.37
C GLY A 58 -15.68 -3.38 7.42
N GLY A 59 -16.97 -3.31 7.10
CA GLY A 59 -17.63 -4.25 6.20
C GLY A 59 -17.51 -3.93 4.73
N ARG A 60 -17.15 -2.69 4.39
CA ARG A 60 -16.99 -2.25 3.00
C ARG A 60 -16.20 -0.95 2.96
N CYS A 61 -15.03 -1.00 2.42
CA CYS A 61 -14.17 0.19 2.26
C CYS A 61 -13.67 0.25 0.81
N ALA A 62 -13.90 1.40 0.17
CA ALA A 62 -13.44 1.61 -1.20
C ALA A 62 -11.96 1.99 -1.21
N ILE A 63 -11.20 1.36 -2.09
CA ILE A 63 -9.77 1.62 -2.28
C ILE A 63 -9.54 1.98 -3.73
N ASP A 64 -8.94 3.15 -3.97
CA ASP A 64 -8.54 3.59 -5.30
C ASP A 64 -7.24 2.90 -5.68
N CYS A 65 -7.26 2.11 -6.75
CA CYS A 65 -6.11 1.34 -7.22
C CYS A 65 -5.40 1.95 -8.41
N ASN A 66 -5.80 3.13 -8.89
CA ASN A 66 -5.22 3.72 -10.10
C ASN A 66 -3.72 3.96 -9.98
N ASP A 67 -3.26 4.53 -8.86
CA ASP A 67 -1.84 4.75 -8.62
C ASP A 67 -1.08 3.43 -8.44
N LEU A 68 -1.71 2.44 -7.82
CA LEU A 68 -1.10 1.12 -7.64
C LEU A 68 -0.85 0.42 -8.97
N ILE A 69 -1.78 0.55 -9.90
CA ILE A 69 -1.64 0.00 -11.25
C ILE A 69 -0.48 0.68 -11.97
N GLN A 70 -0.43 2.00 -11.90
CA GLN A 70 0.61 2.79 -12.56
C GLN A 70 2.00 2.50 -11.99
N ASP A 71 2.10 2.29 -10.68
CA ASP A 71 3.37 2.12 -9.97
C ASP A 71 3.76 0.65 -9.79
N ASP A 72 3.00 -0.29 -10.36
CA ASP A 72 3.24 -1.74 -10.25
C ASP A 72 3.26 -2.22 -8.79
N GLU A 73 2.34 -1.71 -7.99
CA GLU A 73 2.21 -2.02 -6.56
C GLU A 73 1.08 -2.99 -6.23
N ILE A 74 0.55 -3.69 -7.23
CA ILE A 74 -0.33 -4.84 -7.02
C ILE A 74 0.51 -6.08 -7.26
N ILE A 75 0.76 -6.85 -6.21
CA ILE A 75 1.72 -7.93 -6.24
C ILE A 75 1.12 -9.25 -5.77
N TYR A 76 1.78 -10.33 -6.14
CA TYR A 76 1.49 -11.67 -5.68
C TYR A 76 2.78 -12.32 -5.20
N VAL A 77 2.75 -12.90 -4.01
CA VAL A 77 3.86 -13.66 -3.48
C VAL A 77 3.42 -15.11 -3.36
N LYS A 78 4.10 -15.99 -4.08
CA LYS A 78 3.85 -17.42 -4.00
C LYS A 78 4.51 -17.95 -2.73
N TYR A 79 3.73 -18.40 -1.77
CA TYR A 79 4.24 -18.79 -0.45
C TYR A 79 5.20 -19.97 -0.53
N GLU A 80 4.96 -20.88 -1.44
CA GLU A 80 5.78 -22.08 -1.60
C GLU A 80 7.23 -21.75 -2.00
N THR A 81 7.41 -20.82 -2.92
CA THR A 81 8.72 -20.48 -3.49
C THR A 81 9.23 -19.10 -3.05
N HIS A 82 8.39 -18.30 -2.42
CA HIS A 82 8.66 -16.90 -2.07
C HIS A 82 8.91 -16.00 -3.29
N GLU A 83 8.48 -16.44 -4.48
CA GLU A 83 8.58 -15.62 -5.68
C GLU A 83 7.55 -14.50 -5.66
N LEU A 84 8.02 -13.30 -5.94
CA LEU A 84 7.18 -12.11 -6.04
C LEU A 84 6.93 -11.81 -7.53
N SER A 85 5.67 -11.56 -7.88
CA SER A 85 5.25 -11.17 -9.22
C SER A 85 4.40 -9.91 -9.14
N ILE A 86 4.54 -9.05 -10.13
CA ILE A 86 3.61 -7.93 -10.32
C ILE A 86 2.42 -8.50 -11.10
N ILE A 87 1.22 -8.28 -10.59
CA ILE A 87 -0.01 -8.76 -11.22
C ILE A 87 -0.88 -7.60 -11.66
N GLN A 88 -1.88 -7.90 -12.47
CA GLN A 88 -2.80 -6.89 -12.98
C GLN A 88 -4.00 -6.75 -12.04
N PHE A 89 -4.62 -5.58 -12.07
CA PHE A 89 -5.87 -5.36 -11.35
C PHE A 89 -6.93 -6.41 -11.73
N SER A 90 -6.98 -6.77 -13.02
CA SER A 90 -7.90 -7.78 -13.53
C SER A 90 -7.65 -9.20 -13.01
N ASP A 91 -6.50 -9.44 -12.41
CA ASP A 91 -6.20 -10.73 -11.77
C ASP A 91 -6.89 -10.91 -10.42
N LEU A 92 -7.38 -9.82 -9.84
CA LEU A 92 -8.08 -9.84 -8.56
C LEU A 92 -9.56 -10.20 -8.77
N VAL A 93 -10.10 -11.02 -7.89
CA VAL A 93 -11.52 -11.40 -7.93
C VAL A 93 -12.17 -11.25 -6.56
N VAL A 94 -13.48 -11.11 -6.56
CA VAL A 94 -14.27 -11.07 -5.31
C VAL A 94 -14.05 -12.38 -4.55
N GLY A 95 -13.83 -12.26 -3.25
CA GLY A 95 -13.51 -13.38 -2.37
C GLY A 95 -12.03 -13.56 -2.10
N ASP A 96 -11.16 -12.89 -2.85
CA ASP A 96 -9.71 -12.96 -2.60
C ASP A 96 -9.37 -12.33 -1.26
N ALA A 97 -8.46 -12.99 -0.53
CA ALA A 97 -7.79 -12.38 0.61
C ALA A 97 -6.61 -11.55 0.11
N VAL A 98 -6.49 -10.34 0.63
CA VAL A 98 -5.41 -9.42 0.27
C VAL A 98 -4.73 -8.89 1.53
N ILE A 99 -3.49 -8.47 1.37
CA ILE A 99 -2.70 -7.82 2.41
C ILE A 99 -2.41 -6.41 1.93
N ILE A 100 -2.76 -5.41 2.74
CA ILE A 100 -2.72 -4.01 2.36
C ILE A 100 -1.70 -3.28 3.22
N ASN A 101 -0.87 -2.47 2.59
CA ASN A 101 0.05 -1.57 3.26
C ASN A 101 -0.44 -0.14 3.03
N ALA A 102 -0.62 0.63 4.10
CA ALA A 102 -1.17 1.97 4.01
C ALA A 102 -0.65 2.87 5.14
N TYR A 103 -0.52 4.15 4.87
CA TYR A 103 -0.18 5.12 5.89
C TYR A 103 -1.36 5.40 6.81
N GLU A 104 -1.07 5.57 8.09
CA GLU A 104 -2.06 5.83 9.13
C GLU A 104 -2.95 7.03 8.80
N LYS A 105 -2.37 8.11 8.27
CA LYS A 105 -3.12 9.30 7.89
C LYS A 105 -4.21 9.00 6.85
N ASN A 106 -3.94 8.09 5.92
CA ASN A 106 -4.90 7.68 4.91
C ASN A 106 -5.99 6.79 5.49
N LEU A 107 -5.63 5.95 6.45
CA LEU A 107 -6.59 5.10 7.17
C LEU A 107 -7.54 5.93 8.04
N ASN A 108 -7.03 6.97 8.68
CA ASN A 108 -7.84 7.88 9.49
C ASN A 108 -8.76 8.76 8.65
N ALA A 109 -8.45 8.93 7.37
CA ALA A 109 -9.27 9.64 6.41
C ALA A 109 -10.25 8.71 5.68
N ALA A 110 -10.53 7.53 6.23
CA ALA A 110 -11.36 6.50 5.60
C ALA A 110 -12.79 6.95 5.31
N ASP A 111 -13.28 8.00 6.00
CA ASP A 111 -14.57 8.61 5.70
C ASP A 111 -14.55 9.35 4.36
N ALA A 112 -13.37 9.70 3.87
CA ALA A 112 -13.17 10.30 2.55
C ALA A 112 -12.84 9.19 1.55
N SER A 113 -13.83 8.45 1.16
CA SER A 113 -13.71 7.37 0.18
C SER A 113 -13.55 7.93 -1.24
N PRO A 114 -12.75 7.27 -2.14
CA PRO A 114 -12.00 6.05 -1.87
C PRO A 114 -10.65 6.30 -1.17
N LEU A 115 -10.21 5.30 -0.43
CA LEU A 115 -8.97 5.32 0.33
C LEU A 115 -7.77 5.10 -0.59
N VAL A 116 -6.66 5.78 -0.31
CA VAL A 116 -5.39 5.59 -1.01
C VAL A 116 -4.47 4.72 -0.14
N VAL A 117 -3.92 3.67 -0.73
CA VAL A 117 -3.00 2.75 -0.05
C VAL A 117 -1.69 2.65 -0.84
N GLU A 118 -0.65 2.11 -0.20
CA GLU A 118 0.68 2.05 -0.80
C GLU A 118 0.92 0.77 -1.60
N GLN A 119 0.30 -0.34 -1.20
CA GLN A 119 0.50 -1.62 -1.87
C GLN A 119 -0.63 -2.58 -1.53
N ILE A 120 -1.00 -3.42 -2.49
CA ILE A 120 -1.92 -4.55 -2.30
C ILE A 120 -1.21 -5.82 -2.71
N GLN A 121 -1.16 -6.80 -1.81
CA GLN A 121 -0.64 -8.13 -2.08
C GLN A 121 -1.79 -9.12 -2.11
N LEU A 122 -1.92 -9.87 -3.21
CA LEU A 122 -2.86 -10.98 -3.27
C LEU A 122 -2.36 -12.10 -2.36
N ALA A 123 -3.12 -12.40 -1.32
CA ALA A 123 -2.77 -13.45 -0.35
C ALA A 123 -3.31 -14.82 -0.78
N THR A 124 -4.47 -14.87 -1.43
CA THR A 124 -5.02 -16.10 -1.94
C THR A 124 -4.06 -16.78 -2.93
N GLN A 125 -3.70 -18.03 -2.66
CA GLN A 125 -2.67 -18.77 -3.41
C GLN A 125 -3.30 -19.52 -4.58
N ARG A 126 -3.82 -18.80 -5.58
CA ARG A 126 -4.43 -19.39 -6.77
C ARG A 126 -3.68 -19.14 -8.07
N LEU A 127 -2.90 -18.05 -8.12
CA LEU A 127 -2.08 -17.74 -9.29
C LEU A 127 -0.84 -18.62 -9.30
N GLY A 128 -0.38 -18.99 -10.45
CA GLY A 128 0.77 -19.88 -10.62
C GLY A 128 0.44 -21.36 -10.48
N GLN A 129 -0.73 -21.73 -9.98
CA GLN A 129 -1.16 -23.13 -9.92
C GLN A 129 -1.57 -23.64 -11.29
N ALA A 130 -2.13 -22.76 -12.12
CA ALA A 130 -2.53 -23.12 -13.49
C ALA A 130 -1.34 -23.51 -14.36
N ASP A 131 -0.16 -22.99 -14.09
CA ASP A 131 1.05 -23.31 -14.84
C ASP A 131 1.55 -24.73 -14.57
N ASN A 132 1.11 -25.35 -13.50
CA ASN A 132 1.51 -26.70 -13.10
C ASN A 132 0.59 -27.79 -13.66
N GLU A 133 -0.47 -27.43 -14.34
CA GLU A 133 -1.43 -28.35 -14.89
C GLU A 133 -1.13 -28.78 -16.35
N GLU A 134 -0.06 -28.29 -16.90
CA GLU A 134 0.37 -28.65 -18.26
C GLU A 134 1.05 -30.02 -18.32
#